data_3194292bf21e106380d716f3d8b3e128
#
_entry.id   3194292bf21e106380d716f3d8b3e128
#
_cell.length_a   1.000
_cell.length_b   1.000
_cell.length_c   1.000
_cell.angle_alpha   90.00
_cell.angle_beta   90.00
_cell.angle_gamma   90.00
#
_symmetry.space_group_name_H-M   'P 1'
#
loop_
_entity.id
_entity.type
_entity.pdbx_description
1 polymer ?
#
loop_
_entity_poly.entity_id
_entity_poly.type
_entity_poly.pdbx_seq_one_letter_code
_entity_poly.pdbx_strand_id
1 'polypeptide(L)'
;MANPPSRYDLTGRTALVTGAGGLLGKQHVAALAEAGARVVVTDLALTQAETAVAALKQAMPSADLNAVEINVTSLDSVRAASERLAGRGVTVDILVNNAAIDPKVTSAPGVMHSSRFEAFPVPQWQTEIAVGLTGAMLCAQVFGGAMASRGRGVILNIASDLGVIAPDQRIYRQPNVTREEEQPVKPVTYSVIKHGLIGLTKYLATYWADHGVRVNAISPGGVFNDQDPAFVERLTRLIPMGRMAELDEYRAAVQFLCSDASSYMTGQNLVMDGGRSVW
;
A
#
# COMPACT_ATOMS: atom_id res chain seq x y z
N MET A 1 -14.44 -28.14 24.71
CA MET A 1 -13.14 -27.81 24.10
C MET A 1 -13.29 -26.48 23.38
N ALA A 2 -12.43 -25.50 23.63
CA ALA A 2 -12.45 -24.25 22.86
C ALA A 2 -12.09 -24.56 21.40
N ASN A 3 -12.80 -23.98 20.44
CA ASN A 3 -12.42 -24.08 19.04
C ASN A 3 -10.99 -23.55 18.87
N PRO A 4 -10.12 -24.19 18.06
CA PRO A 4 -8.79 -23.64 17.78
C PRO A 4 -8.96 -22.23 17.18
N PRO A 5 -8.05 -21.28 17.49
CA PRO A 5 -8.13 -19.96 16.94
C PRO A 5 -8.14 -20.02 15.41
N SER A 6 -8.93 -19.13 14.79
CA SER A 6 -8.95 -19.02 13.33
C SER A 6 -7.55 -18.74 12.81
N ARG A 7 -7.18 -19.31 11.65
CA ARG A 7 -5.90 -18.98 11.00
C ARG A 7 -5.78 -17.51 10.58
N TYR A 8 -6.89 -16.77 10.60
CA TYR A 8 -6.97 -15.33 10.36
C TYR A 8 -6.75 -14.50 11.63
N ASP A 9 -6.73 -15.14 12.81
CA ASP A 9 -6.59 -14.46 14.09
C ASP A 9 -5.18 -13.84 14.23
N LEU A 10 -5.15 -12.52 14.46
CA LEU A 10 -3.94 -11.73 14.67
C LEU A 10 -3.80 -11.27 16.13
N THR A 11 -4.59 -11.81 17.05
CA THR A 11 -4.51 -11.50 18.47
C THR A 11 -3.08 -11.73 18.99
N GLY A 12 -2.55 -10.73 19.71
CA GLY A 12 -1.18 -10.76 20.24
C GLY A 12 -0.10 -10.38 19.20
N ARG A 13 -0.46 -10.08 17.95
CA ARG A 13 0.47 -9.56 16.93
C ARG A 13 0.36 -8.05 16.81
N THR A 14 1.48 -7.40 16.51
CA THR A 14 1.52 -5.97 16.20
C THR A 14 1.79 -5.76 14.72
N ALA A 15 0.91 -5.03 14.06
CA ALA A 15 1.08 -4.60 12.67
C ALA A 15 1.48 -3.12 12.62
N LEU A 16 2.35 -2.75 11.66
CA LEU A 16 2.68 -1.38 11.33
C LEU A 16 2.28 -1.10 9.89
N VAL A 17 1.50 -0.04 9.68
CA VAL A 17 1.03 0.38 8.35
C VAL A 17 1.59 1.76 8.03
N THR A 18 2.34 1.89 6.91
CA THR A 18 2.89 3.17 6.45
C THR A 18 1.91 3.93 5.57
N GLY A 19 1.88 5.27 5.65
CA GLY A 19 0.92 6.09 4.91
C GLY A 19 -0.53 5.77 5.27
N ALA A 20 -0.77 5.46 6.55
CA ALA A 20 -2.04 4.93 7.04
C ALA A 20 -3.18 5.98 7.07
N GLY A 21 -2.87 7.27 6.97
CA GLY A 21 -3.86 8.34 6.83
C GLY A 21 -4.52 8.40 5.45
N GLY A 22 -3.94 7.72 4.45
CA GLY A 22 -4.46 7.65 3.09
C GLY A 22 -5.74 6.81 2.95
N LEU A 23 -6.30 6.81 1.72
CA LEU A 23 -7.57 6.13 1.40
C LEU A 23 -7.52 4.65 1.75
N LEU A 24 -6.61 3.88 1.15
CA LEU A 24 -6.46 2.46 1.40
C LEU A 24 -5.72 2.17 2.70
N GLY A 25 -4.85 3.07 3.17
CA GLY A 25 -4.15 2.90 4.45
C GLY A 25 -5.10 2.68 5.61
N LYS A 26 -6.18 3.47 5.71
CA LYS A 26 -7.23 3.28 6.72
C LYS A 26 -7.94 1.92 6.60
N GLN A 27 -8.15 1.43 5.37
CA GLN A 27 -8.76 0.12 5.15
C GLN A 27 -7.84 -1.03 5.58
N HIS A 28 -6.53 -0.89 5.35
CA HIS A 28 -5.55 -1.88 5.81
C HIS A 28 -5.45 -1.90 7.34
N VAL A 29 -5.48 -0.73 7.98
CA VAL A 29 -5.54 -0.64 9.46
C VAL A 29 -6.81 -1.31 9.98
N ALA A 30 -7.98 -1.02 9.39
CA ALA A 30 -9.25 -1.62 9.77
C ALA A 30 -9.19 -3.15 9.65
N ALA A 31 -8.73 -3.66 8.51
CA ALA A 31 -8.59 -5.09 8.26
C ALA A 31 -7.77 -5.82 9.33
N LEU A 32 -6.63 -5.25 9.71
CA LEU A 32 -5.74 -5.84 10.71
C LEU A 32 -6.31 -5.76 12.13
N ALA A 33 -6.96 -4.64 12.46
CA ALA A 33 -7.62 -4.45 13.75
C ALA A 33 -8.85 -5.38 13.90
N GLU A 34 -9.65 -5.55 12.87
CA GLU A 34 -10.78 -6.51 12.82
C GLU A 34 -10.31 -7.95 13.05
N ALA A 35 -9.09 -8.29 12.61
CA ALA A 35 -8.47 -9.59 12.86
C ALA A 35 -7.81 -9.70 14.25
N GLY A 36 -7.89 -8.67 15.10
CA GLY A 36 -7.39 -8.68 16.49
C GLY A 36 -5.96 -8.15 16.67
N ALA A 37 -5.32 -7.62 15.64
CA ALA A 37 -3.98 -7.04 15.78
C ALA A 37 -4.00 -5.71 16.54
N ARG A 38 -2.95 -5.44 17.32
CA ARG A 38 -2.54 -4.07 17.63
C ARG A 38 -2.02 -3.44 16.36
N VAL A 39 -2.43 -2.20 16.03
CA VAL A 39 -1.96 -1.54 14.82
C VAL A 39 -1.26 -0.22 15.13
N VAL A 40 0.00 -0.12 14.70
CA VAL A 40 0.76 1.12 14.65
C VAL A 40 0.43 1.83 13.35
N VAL A 41 -0.33 2.91 13.47
CA VAL A 41 -0.82 3.75 12.37
C VAL A 41 0.22 4.82 12.11
N THR A 42 0.90 4.77 10.94
CA THR A 42 2.00 5.73 10.70
C THR A 42 1.76 6.57 9.46
N ASP A 43 2.18 7.83 9.55
CA ASP A 43 2.17 8.78 8.45
C ASP A 43 3.34 9.76 8.55
N LEU A 44 3.55 10.58 7.51
CA LEU A 44 4.61 11.59 7.46
C LEU A 44 4.46 12.64 8.58
N ALA A 45 3.23 13.04 8.89
CA ALA A 45 2.92 13.91 10.03
C ALA A 45 2.13 13.14 11.08
N LEU A 46 2.51 13.30 12.36
CA LEU A 46 1.81 12.67 13.49
C LEU A 46 0.32 13.00 13.49
N THR A 47 -0.05 14.24 13.18
CA THR A 47 -1.45 14.69 13.12
C THR A 47 -2.30 13.93 12.09
N GLN A 48 -1.72 13.51 10.97
CA GLN A 48 -2.41 12.67 9.98
C GLN A 48 -2.67 11.27 10.54
N ALA A 49 -1.68 10.68 11.20
CA ALA A 49 -1.82 9.38 11.86
C ALA A 49 -2.87 9.43 13.00
N GLU A 50 -2.85 10.48 13.83
CA GLU A 50 -3.82 10.69 14.90
C GLU A 50 -5.25 10.88 14.37
N THR A 51 -5.41 11.64 13.27
CA THR A 51 -6.70 11.82 12.59
C THR A 51 -7.25 10.49 12.09
N ALA A 52 -6.38 9.66 11.50
CA ALA A 52 -6.77 8.32 11.04
C ALA A 52 -7.18 7.41 12.21
N VAL A 53 -6.44 7.44 13.32
CA VAL A 53 -6.78 6.70 14.55
C VAL A 53 -8.12 7.16 15.08
N ALA A 54 -8.36 8.47 15.19
CA ALA A 54 -9.62 9.01 15.69
C ALA A 54 -10.82 8.57 14.84
N ALA A 55 -10.71 8.67 13.51
CA ALA A 55 -11.75 8.25 12.59
C ALA A 55 -12.04 6.74 12.68
N LEU A 56 -11.00 5.90 12.76
CA LEU A 56 -11.17 4.45 12.90
C LEU A 56 -11.76 4.03 14.24
N LYS A 57 -11.40 4.70 15.33
CA LYS A 57 -11.97 4.44 16.66
C LYS A 57 -13.45 4.79 16.79
N GLN A 58 -13.98 5.67 15.93
CA GLN A 58 -15.44 5.90 15.88
C GLN A 58 -16.19 4.64 15.41
N ALA A 59 -15.64 3.91 14.43
CA ALA A 59 -16.23 2.68 13.92
C ALA A 59 -15.83 1.44 14.75
N MET A 60 -14.65 1.46 15.36
CA MET A 60 -14.06 0.35 16.10
C MET A 60 -13.52 0.84 17.46
N PRO A 61 -14.37 1.15 18.46
CA PRO A 61 -13.93 1.78 19.73
C PRO A 61 -12.92 0.93 20.53
N SER A 62 -13.00 -0.38 20.43
CA SER A 62 -12.12 -1.34 21.14
C SER A 62 -10.80 -1.64 20.43
N ALA A 63 -10.59 -1.12 19.21
CA ALA A 63 -9.36 -1.39 18.45
C ALA A 63 -8.13 -0.78 19.15
N ASP A 64 -7.05 -1.57 19.27
CA ASP A 64 -5.76 -1.11 19.80
C ASP A 64 -4.96 -0.42 18.67
N LEU A 65 -5.16 0.88 18.53
CA LEU A 65 -4.55 1.72 17.49
C LEU A 65 -3.66 2.78 18.12
N ASN A 66 -2.41 2.88 17.64
CA ASN A 66 -1.42 3.81 18.14
C ASN A 66 -0.83 4.63 16.99
N ALA A 67 -0.88 5.96 17.07
CA ALA A 67 -0.29 6.85 16.07
C ALA A 67 1.22 7.03 16.29
N VAL A 68 1.99 6.98 15.21
CA VAL A 68 3.44 7.22 15.19
C VAL A 68 3.82 7.96 13.92
N GLU A 69 4.64 9.00 14.04
CA GLU A 69 5.22 9.71 12.90
C GLU A 69 6.37 8.89 12.30
N ILE A 70 6.34 8.69 10.96
CA ILE A 70 7.44 8.11 10.20
C ILE A 70 7.55 8.81 8.85
N ASN A 71 8.70 9.44 8.60
CA ASN A 71 9.10 9.77 7.24
C ASN A 71 9.80 8.57 6.60
N VAL A 72 9.10 7.85 5.74
CA VAL A 72 9.63 6.64 5.09
C VAL A 72 10.83 6.90 4.18
N THR A 73 11.06 8.16 3.76
CA THR A 73 12.21 8.53 2.92
C THR A 73 13.50 8.75 3.73
N SER A 74 13.42 8.73 5.06
CA SER A 74 14.53 8.93 5.97
C SER A 74 14.81 7.67 6.81
N LEU A 75 15.95 7.04 6.59
CA LEU A 75 16.38 5.89 7.38
C LEU A 75 16.42 6.20 8.88
N ASP A 76 16.87 7.40 9.23
CA ASP A 76 16.97 7.83 10.63
C ASP A 76 15.58 7.98 11.27
N SER A 77 14.58 8.49 10.51
CA SER A 77 13.20 8.55 10.98
C SER A 77 12.62 7.14 11.20
N VAL A 78 12.87 6.21 10.28
CA VAL A 78 12.41 4.83 10.41
C VAL A 78 13.06 4.12 11.60
N ARG A 79 14.38 4.32 11.81
CA ARG A 79 15.11 3.78 12.97
C ARG A 79 14.61 4.35 14.29
N ALA A 80 14.47 5.68 14.37
CA ALA A 80 13.96 6.36 15.57
C ALA A 80 12.56 5.87 15.95
N ALA A 81 11.68 5.63 14.95
CA ALA A 81 10.36 5.05 15.21
C ALA A 81 10.46 3.61 15.74
N SER A 82 11.33 2.78 15.17
CA SER A 82 11.59 1.41 15.66
C SER A 82 12.09 1.39 17.10
N GLU A 83 13.06 2.24 17.42
CA GLU A 83 13.61 2.38 18.77
C GLU A 83 12.55 2.87 19.78
N ARG A 84 11.74 3.84 19.39
CA ARG A 84 10.63 4.36 20.22
C ARG A 84 9.60 3.27 20.53
N LEU A 85 9.27 2.43 19.54
CA LEU A 85 8.36 1.30 19.73
C LEU A 85 8.98 0.25 20.66
N ALA A 86 10.24 -0.13 20.41
CA ALA A 86 10.98 -1.08 21.25
C ALA A 86 11.10 -0.60 22.70
N GLY A 87 11.38 0.68 22.93
CA GLY A 87 11.41 1.28 24.27
C GLY A 87 10.07 1.26 25.02
N ARG A 88 8.97 1.05 24.29
CA ARG A 88 7.63 0.84 24.86
C ARG A 88 7.23 -0.64 24.95
N GLY A 89 8.15 -1.56 24.67
CA GLY A 89 7.88 -3.00 24.63
C GLY A 89 7.02 -3.44 23.45
N VAL A 90 6.92 -2.61 22.40
CA VAL A 90 6.15 -2.93 21.18
C VAL A 90 7.07 -3.55 20.15
N THR A 91 6.76 -4.78 19.75
CA THR A 91 7.48 -5.53 18.71
C THR A 91 6.60 -5.63 17.47
N VAL A 92 7.09 -5.17 16.33
CA VAL A 92 6.36 -5.24 15.05
C VAL A 92 6.51 -6.63 14.44
N ASP A 93 5.40 -7.33 14.23
CA ASP A 93 5.33 -8.67 13.63
C ASP A 93 4.87 -8.63 12.16
N ILE A 94 4.16 -7.57 11.78
CA ILE A 94 3.60 -7.38 10.44
C ILE A 94 3.94 -5.97 9.98
N LEU A 95 4.56 -5.85 8.79
CA LEU A 95 4.81 -4.57 8.12
C LEU A 95 3.97 -4.48 6.86
N VAL A 96 3.14 -3.43 6.75
CA VAL A 96 2.41 -3.10 5.53
C VAL A 96 3.02 -1.84 4.90
N ASN A 97 3.76 -2.01 3.83
CA ASN A 97 4.31 -0.93 3.01
C ASN A 97 3.21 -0.39 2.09
N ASN A 98 2.49 0.63 2.57
CA ASN A 98 1.40 1.27 1.87
C ASN A 98 1.71 2.72 1.47
N ALA A 99 2.68 3.38 2.10
CA ALA A 99 3.03 4.76 1.80
C ALA A 99 3.35 4.95 0.31
N ALA A 100 2.66 5.88 -0.32
CA ALA A 100 2.82 6.23 -1.73
C ALA A 100 2.37 7.66 -1.98
N ILE A 101 2.94 8.28 -2.99
CA ILE A 101 2.35 9.44 -3.64
C ILE A 101 1.56 8.92 -4.84
N ASP A 102 0.25 9.16 -4.87
CA ASP A 102 -0.59 8.88 -6.04
C ASP A 102 -0.99 10.20 -6.69
N PRO A 103 -0.21 10.68 -7.66
CA PRO A 103 -0.53 11.93 -8.33
C PRO A 103 -1.84 11.76 -9.07
N LYS A 104 -2.83 12.57 -8.69
CA LYS A 104 -4.11 12.63 -9.39
C LYS A 104 -3.88 13.21 -10.77
N VAL A 105 -4.41 12.54 -11.78
CA VAL A 105 -4.46 13.10 -13.15
C VAL A 105 -5.54 14.19 -13.14
N THR A 106 -5.10 15.45 -13.08
CA THR A 106 -5.99 16.60 -13.02
C THR A 106 -5.92 17.41 -14.31
N SER A 107 -7.00 18.11 -14.64
CA SER A 107 -7.07 19.02 -15.77
C SER A 107 -6.53 20.44 -15.46
N ALA A 108 -5.84 20.63 -14.34
CA ALA A 108 -5.31 21.95 -13.97
C ALA A 108 -4.23 22.40 -14.97
N PRO A 109 -4.26 23.65 -15.42
CA PRO A 109 -3.23 24.22 -16.30
C PRO A 109 -1.82 24.04 -15.71
N GLY A 110 -0.86 23.57 -16.52
CA GLY A 110 0.53 23.30 -16.12
C GLY A 110 0.79 21.90 -15.52
N VAL A 111 -0.19 21.29 -14.85
CA VAL A 111 -0.03 19.93 -14.27
C VAL A 111 -0.13 18.87 -15.36
N MET A 112 -0.95 19.06 -16.37
CA MET A 112 -1.10 18.12 -17.50
C MET A 112 0.21 17.94 -18.27
N HIS A 113 0.90 19.04 -18.57
CA HIS A 113 2.17 18.97 -19.30
C HIS A 113 3.26 18.25 -18.49
N SER A 114 3.33 18.47 -17.18
CA SER A 114 4.32 17.85 -16.30
C SER A 114 4.09 16.35 -16.05
N SER A 115 2.92 15.79 -16.37
CA SER A 115 2.67 14.35 -16.26
C SER A 115 3.21 13.56 -17.45
N ARG A 116 3.44 14.20 -18.60
CA ARG A 116 3.94 13.55 -19.82
C ARG A 116 5.39 13.14 -19.66
N PHE A 117 5.72 11.99 -20.25
CA PHE A 117 7.06 11.38 -20.10
C PHE A 117 8.18 12.32 -20.56
N GLU A 118 7.99 12.99 -21.69
CA GLU A 118 8.99 13.89 -22.30
C GLU A 118 9.31 15.12 -21.45
N ALA A 119 8.35 15.53 -20.58
CA ALA A 119 8.46 16.71 -19.73
C ALA A 119 8.46 16.36 -18.23
N PHE A 120 8.53 15.07 -17.87
CA PHE A 120 8.39 14.64 -16.48
C PHE A 120 9.57 15.12 -15.63
N PRO A 121 9.34 15.92 -14.56
CA PRO A 121 10.43 16.53 -13.79
C PRO A 121 11.25 15.50 -13.01
N VAL A 122 12.58 15.54 -13.16
CA VAL A 122 13.49 14.66 -12.40
C VAL A 122 13.32 14.79 -10.88
N PRO A 123 13.15 15.98 -10.28
CA PRO A 123 12.90 16.10 -8.84
C PRO A 123 11.60 15.39 -8.39
N GLN A 124 10.54 15.44 -9.20
CA GLN A 124 9.30 14.72 -8.91
C GLN A 124 9.50 13.21 -9.00
N TRP A 125 10.21 12.73 -10.03
CA TRP A 125 10.63 11.34 -10.14
C TRP A 125 11.35 10.86 -8.87
N GLN A 126 12.36 11.60 -8.44
CA GLN A 126 13.15 11.27 -7.25
C GLN A 126 12.28 11.21 -5.99
N THR A 127 11.39 12.18 -5.81
CA THR A 127 10.51 12.24 -4.64
C THR A 127 9.52 11.06 -4.62
N GLU A 128 8.88 10.76 -5.74
CA GLU A 128 7.90 9.68 -5.82
C GLU A 128 8.55 8.30 -5.63
N ILE A 129 9.72 8.07 -6.26
CA ILE A 129 10.53 6.85 -6.03
C ILE A 129 11.00 6.75 -4.58
N ALA A 130 11.45 7.86 -3.98
CA ALA A 130 11.89 7.89 -2.59
C ALA A 130 10.77 7.45 -1.63
N VAL A 131 9.54 7.92 -1.83
CA VAL A 131 8.40 7.55 -0.99
C VAL A 131 7.94 6.12 -1.28
N GLY A 132 7.64 5.81 -2.56
CA GLY A 132 6.89 4.60 -2.90
C GLY A 132 7.74 3.33 -2.98
N LEU A 133 9.03 3.44 -3.33
CA LEU A 133 9.90 2.27 -3.50
C LEU A 133 11.04 2.26 -2.48
N THR A 134 11.82 3.33 -2.41
CA THR A 134 12.93 3.41 -1.43
C THR A 134 12.39 3.34 -0.01
N GLY A 135 11.27 4.03 0.29
CA GLY A 135 10.63 3.98 1.60
C GLY A 135 10.22 2.57 2.03
N ALA A 136 9.65 1.78 1.11
CA ALA A 136 9.34 0.38 1.38
C ALA A 136 10.61 -0.45 1.69
N MET A 137 11.68 -0.21 0.96
CA MET A 137 12.98 -0.85 1.20
C MET A 137 13.55 -0.46 2.56
N LEU A 138 13.55 0.83 2.94
CA LEU A 138 14.05 1.29 4.24
C LEU A 138 13.24 0.73 5.41
N CYS A 139 11.91 0.71 5.30
CA CYS A 139 11.05 0.08 6.30
C CYS A 139 11.32 -1.43 6.42
N ALA A 140 11.50 -2.12 5.28
CA ALA A 140 11.87 -3.52 5.29
C ALA A 140 13.24 -3.77 5.91
N GLN A 141 14.25 -2.91 5.67
CA GLN A 141 15.57 -3.02 6.31
C GLN A 141 15.47 -2.98 7.84
N VAL A 142 14.69 -2.06 8.38
CA VAL A 142 14.61 -1.85 9.83
C VAL A 142 13.67 -2.88 10.48
N PHE A 143 12.41 -2.90 10.08
CA PHE A 143 11.41 -3.77 10.72
C PHE A 143 11.54 -5.22 10.27
N GLY A 144 11.78 -5.46 8.97
CA GLY A 144 12.00 -6.81 8.42
C GLY A 144 13.29 -7.44 8.95
N GLY A 145 14.37 -6.67 9.08
CA GLY A 145 15.61 -7.11 9.72
C GLY A 145 15.40 -7.53 11.17
N ALA A 146 14.61 -6.76 11.93
CA ALA A 146 14.23 -7.14 13.30
C ALA A 146 13.33 -8.39 13.33
N MET A 147 12.42 -8.57 12.37
CA MET A 147 11.63 -9.80 12.22
C MET A 147 12.53 -11.01 11.93
N ALA A 148 13.46 -10.88 10.99
CA ALA A 148 14.40 -11.93 10.61
C ALA A 148 15.27 -12.36 11.79
N SER A 149 15.75 -11.41 12.59
CA SER A 149 16.53 -11.71 13.81
C SER A 149 15.73 -12.49 14.86
N ARG A 150 14.40 -12.41 14.85
CA ARG A 150 13.49 -13.15 15.74
C ARG A 150 12.99 -14.46 15.15
N GLY A 151 13.31 -14.75 13.88
CA GLY A 151 12.86 -15.94 13.18
C GLY A 151 11.38 -15.95 12.79
N ARG A 152 10.70 -14.79 12.76
CA ARG A 152 9.28 -14.68 12.38
C ARG A 152 8.90 -13.27 11.94
N GLY A 153 8.04 -13.16 10.94
CA GLY A 153 7.46 -11.89 10.49
C GLY A 153 6.69 -12.01 9.20
N VAL A 154 5.94 -10.95 8.89
CA VAL A 154 5.21 -10.82 7.63
C VAL A 154 5.41 -9.42 7.07
N ILE A 155 5.74 -9.31 5.79
CA ILE A 155 5.77 -8.06 5.05
C ILE A 155 4.75 -8.13 3.92
N LEU A 156 3.90 -7.13 3.84
CA LEU A 156 2.94 -6.93 2.76
C LEU A 156 3.24 -5.63 2.03
N ASN A 157 3.56 -5.72 0.74
CA ASN A 157 3.77 -4.57 -0.13
C ASN A 157 2.49 -4.25 -0.91
N ILE A 158 2.01 -3.01 -0.86
CA ILE A 158 0.83 -2.57 -1.59
C ILE A 158 1.25 -2.09 -2.99
N ALA A 159 1.18 -3.01 -3.95
CA ALA A 159 1.43 -2.72 -5.36
C ALA A 159 0.19 -2.12 -6.05
N SER A 160 -0.14 -2.52 -7.27
CA SER A 160 -1.31 -2.11 -8.06
C SER A 160 -1.46 -3.05 -9.26
N ASP A 161 -2.64 -3.09 -9.89
CA ASP A 161 -2.82 -3.65 -11.23
C ASP A 161 -1.83 -3.02 -12.23
N LEU A 162 -1.53 -1.72 -12.11
CA LEU A 162 -0.49 -1.03 -12.89
C LEU A 162 0.96 -1.39 -12.48
N GLY A 163 1.15 -2.36 -11.61
CA GLY A 163 2.40 -3.08 -11.36
C GLY A 163 2.46 -4.43 -12.09
N VAL A 164 1.37 -4.83 -12.77
CA VAL A 164 1.23 -6.08 -13.53
C VAL A 164 1.03 -5.79 -15.01
N ILE A 165 0.22 -4.76 -15.30
CA ILE A 165 -0.03 -4.25 -16.66
C ILE A 165 0.39 -2.80 -16.80
N ALA A 166 0.54 -2.32 -18.04
CA ALA A 166 0.74 -0.90 -18.33
C ALA A 166 -0.60 -0.13 -18.28
N PRO A 167 -0.58 1.18 -17.94
CA PRO A 167 -1.78 2.00 -18.03
C PRO A 167 -2.23 2.19 -19.48
N ASP A 168 -3.52 2.04 -19.73
CA ASP A 168 -4.12 2.53 -20.96
C ASP A 168 -4.26 4.06 -20.85
N GLN A 169 -3.38 4.79 -21.52
CA GLN A 169 -3.36 6.25 -21.43
C GLN A 169 -4.63 6.91 -22.01
N ARG A 170 -5.39 6.20 -22.86
CA ARG A 170 -6.61 6.72 -23.49
C ARG A 170 -7.74 7.00 -22.48
N ILE A 171 -7.76 6.28 -21.35
CA ILE A 171 -8.79 6.50 -20.31
C ILE A 171 -8.68 7.86 -19.62
N TYR A 172 -7.50 8.49 -19.65
CA TYR A 172 -7.25 9.78 -19.03
C TYR A 172 -7.55 10.97 -19.95
N ARG A 173 -7.85 10.74 -21.23
CA ARG A 173 -8.09 11.79 -22.22
C ARG A 173 -9.26 12.68 -21.82
N GLN A 174 -9.08 13.99 -22.03
CA GLN A 174 -10.08 15.02 -21.78
C GLN A 174 -10.69 15.48 -23.10
N PRO A 175 -12.04 15.43 -23.26
CA PRO A 175 -12.69 15.81 -24.53
C PRO A 175 -12.47 17.27 -24.96
N ASN A 176 -12.28 18.15 -23.98
CA ASN A 176 -12.07 19.59 -24.20
C ASN A 176 -10.60 19.95 -24.48
N VAL A 177 -9.67 18.99 -24.45
CA VAL A 177 -8.25 19.18 -24.79
C VAL A 177 -8.02 18.67 -26.21
N THR A 178 -7.78 19.57 -27.16
CA THR A 178 -7.67 19.22 -28.59
C THR A 178 -6.25 18.85 -29.00
N ARG A 179 -5.25 19.36 -28.29
CA ARG A 179 -3.83 19.09 -28.60
C ARG A 179 -3.37 17.82 -27.89
N GLU A 180 -2.81 16.86 -28.64
CA GLU A 180 -2.37 15.56 -28.11
C GLU A 180 -1.30 15.70 -27.03
N GLU A 181 -0.36 16.65 -27.21
CA GLU A 181 0.71 16.92 -26.25
C GLU A 181 0.23 17.53 -24.93
N GLU A 182 -1.01 18.02 -24.90
CA GLU A 182 -1.65 18.58 -23.70
C GLU A 182 -2.55 17.57 -22.99
N GLN A 183 -2.82 16.40 -23.60
CA GLN A 183 -3.64 15.37 -22.98
C GLN A 183 -2.96 14.83 -21.72
N PRO A 184 -3.70 14.70 -20.58
CA PRO A 184 -3.15 14.14 -19.36
C PRO A 184 -2.85 12.65 -19.53
N VAL A 185 -1.83 12.16 -18.80
CA VAL A 185 -1.43 10.77 -18.78
C VAL A 185 -1.17 10.31 -17.33
N LYS A 186 -1.27 9.02 -17.07
CA LYS A 186 -0.79 8.47 -15.79
C LYS A 186 0.73 8.62 -15.73
N PRO A 187 1.29 9.24 -14.67
CA PRO A 187 2.73 9.44 -14.55
C PRO A 187 3.51 8.13 -14.57
N VAL A 188 4.69 8.16 -15.20
CA VAL A 188 5.57 7.00 -15.37
C VAL A 188 6.02 6.39 -14.05
N THR A 189 6.26 7.22 -13.04
CA THR A 189 6.71 6.80 -11.70
C THR A 189 5.77 5.80 -11.05
N TYR A 190 4.46 5.96 -11.25
CA TYR A 190 3.49 5.06 -10.62
C TYR A 190 3.70 3.60 -11.07
N SER A 191 3.78 3.36 -12.38
CA SER A 191 4.02 2.01 -12.91
C SER A 191 5.38 1.48 -12.47
N VAL A 192 6.44 2.30 -12.55
CA VAL A 192 7.79 1.88 -12.16
C VAL A 192 7.84 1.48 -10.68
N ILE A 193 7.25 2.28 -9.78
CA ILE A 193 7.18 1.98 -8.35
C ILE A 193 6.42 0.67 -8.12
N LYS A 194 5.25 0.52 -8.74
CA LYS A 194 4.38 -0.64 -8.48
C LYS A 194 4.97 -1.94 -9.03
N HIS A 195 5.65 -1.92 -10.17
CA HIS A 195 6.47 -3.05 -10.64
C HIS A 195 7.69 -3.30 -9.74
N GLY A 196 8.37 -2.23 -9.30
CA GLY A 196 9.51 -2.33 -8.37
C GLY A 196 9.15 -2.98 -7.04
N LEU A 197 7.95 -2.71 -6.49
CA LEU A 197 7.47 -3.35 -5.26
C LEU A 197 7.26 -4.85 -5.43
N ILE A 198 6.79 -5.32 -6.59
CA ILE A 198 6.67 -6.75 -6.89
C ILE A 198 8.07 -7.39 -6.98
N GLY A 199 9.03 -6.71 -7.59
CA GLY A 199 10.44 -7.15 -7.62
C GLY A 199 11.04 -7.23 -6.21
N LEU A 200 10.85 -6.19 -5.40
CA LEU A 200 11.29 -6.15 -4.00
C LEU A 200 10.65 -7.28 -3.17
N THR A 201 9.37 -7.58 -3.39
CA THR A 201 8.67 -8.69 -2.74
C THR A 201 9.36 -10.03 -2.99
N LYS A 202 9.67 -10.34 -4.25
CA LYS A 202 10.33 -11.59 -4.64
C LYS A 202 11.74 -11.69 -4.04
N TYR A 203 12.51 -10.60 -4.10
CA TYR A 203 13.84 -10.56 -3.53
C TYR A 203 13.84 -10.83 -2.03
N LEU A 204 13.02 -10.10 -1.27
CA LEU A 204 12.96 -10.24 0.19
C LEU A 204 12.40 -11.59 0.63
N ALA A 205 11.45 -12.17 -0.12
CA ALA A 205 10.88 -13.48 0.15
C ALA A 205 11.94 -14.60 0.13
N THR A 206 12.86 -14.53 -0.82
CA THR A 206 13.98 -15.51 -0.88
C THR A 206 15.10 -15.16 0.09
N TYR A 207 15.37 -13.86 0.29
CA TYR A 207 16.46 -13.40 1.15
C TYR A 207 16.23 -13.75 2.63
N TRP A 208 14.97 -13.77 3.10
CA TRP A 208 14.60 -14.08 4.48
C TRP A 208 13.82 -15.39 4.64
N ALA A 209 13.81 -16.27 3.64
CA ALA A 209 13.11 -17.54 3.71
C ALA A 209 13.52 -18.37 4.93
N ASP A 210 14.83 -18.52 5.14
CA ASP A 210 15.40 -19.30 6.25
C ASP A 210 15.29 -18.60 7.62
N HIS A 211 14.83 -17.33 7.61
CA HIS A 211 14.62 -16.52 8.80
C HIS A 211 13.14 -16.42 9.22
N GLY A 212 12.27 -17.25 8.64
CA GLY A 212 10.86 -17.31 9.00
C GLY A 212 10.06 -16.03 8.68
N VAL A 213 10.54 -15.19 7.76
CA VAL A 213 9.82 -13.99 7.30
C VAL A 213 9.17 -14.26 5.94
N ARG A 214 7.85 -14.10 5.86
CA ARG A 214 7.11 -14.16 4.61
C ARG A 214 6.94 -12.75 4.02
N VAL A 215 7.11 -12.63 2.72
CA VAL A 215 6.96 -11.35 2.03
C VAL A 215 6.07 -11.56 0.81
N ASN A 216 4.93 -10.87 0.76
CA ASN A 216 4.01 -10.92 -0.36
C ASN A 216 3.60 -9.51 -0.79
N ALA A 217 2.98 -9.40 -1.95
CA ALA A 217 2.35 -8.19 -2.44
C ALA A 217 0.86 -8.42 -2.72
N ILE A 218 0.09 -7.34 -2.64
CA ILE A 218 -1.24 -7.26 -3.21
C ILE A 218 -1.23 -6.20 -4.31
N SER A 219 -1.89 -6.48 -5.43
CA SER A 219 -2.09 -5.57 -6.55
C SER A 219 -3.56 -5.21 -6.69
N PRO A 220 -4.04 -4.18 -5.97
CA PRO A 220 -5.40 -3.67 -6.10
C PRO A 220 -5.64 -3.06 -7.47
N GLY A 221 -6.85 -3.25 -8.03
CA GLY A 221 -7.39 -2.43 -9.09
C GLY A 221 -7.88 -1.06 -8.61
N GLY A 222 -8.51 -0.30 -9.49
CA GLY A 222 -9.04 1.02 -9.15
C GLY A 222 -10.18 0.94 -8.13
N VAL A 223 -10.08 1.74 -7.06
CA VAL A 223 -11.11 1.90 -6.03
C VAL A 223 -12.00 3.08 -6.38
N PHE A 224 -13.31 2.92 -6.28
CA PHE A 224 -14.25 4.02 -6.45
C PHE A 224 -14.15 5.00 -5.28
N ASN A 225 -13.98 6.27 -5.60
CA ASN A 225 -13.87 7.38 -4.63
C ASN A 225 -14.25 8.70 -5.33
N ASP A 226 -15.49 8.76 -5.82
CA ASP A 226 -16.09 9.94 -6.46
C ASP A 226 -15.28 10.53 -7.64
N GLN A 227 -14.62 9.67 -8.42
CA GLN A 227 -13.93 10.09 -9.64
C GLN A 227 -14.92 10.57 -10.69
N ASP A 228 -14.40 11.34 -11.68
CA ASP A 228 -15.15 11.83 -12.82
C ASP A 228 -15.92 10.69 -13.52
N PRO A 229 -17.24 10.81 -13.73
CA PRO A 229 -18.06 9.73 -14.29
C PRO A 229 -17.60 9.25 -15.67
N ALA A 230 -17.07 10.15 -16.52
CA ALA A 230 -16.58 9.78 -17.83
C ALA A 230 -15.25 8.98 -17.74
N PHE A 231 -14.43 9.26 -16.74
CA PHE A 231 -13.26 8.44 -16.42
C PHE A 231 -13.69 7.07 -15.92
N VAL A 232 -14.65 7.01 -14.98
CA VAL A 232 -15.18 5.73 -14.44
C VAL A 232 -15.73 4.87 -15.56
N GLU A 233 -16.54 5.44 -16.47
CA GLU A 233 -17.10 4.70 -17.61
C GLU A 233 -15.99 4.12 -18.51
N ARG A 234 -14.95 4.90 -18.84
CA ARG A 234 -13.83 4.41 -19.65
C ARG A 234 -13.03 3.32 -18.95
N LEU A 235 -12.77 3.47 -17.66
CA LEU A 235 -12.03 2.48 -16.88
C LEU A 235 -12.81 1.18 -16.74
N THR A 236 -14.10 1.24 -16.40
CA THR A 236 -14.92 0.04 -16.17
C THR A 236 -15.12 -0.81 -17.42
N ARG A 237 -15.05 -0.21 -18.61
CA ARG A 237 -15.01 -0.97 -19.89
C ARG A 237 -13.78 -1.86 -20.04
N LEU A 238 -12.71 -1.57 -19.30
CA LEU A 238 -11.48 -2.40 -19.26
C LEU A 238 -11.49 -3.45 -18.15
N ILE A 239 -12.55 -3.49 -17.34
CA ILE A 239 -12.67 -4.39 -16.20
C ILE A 239 -13.75 -5.42 -16.48
N PRO A 240 -13.46 -6.74 -16.57
CA PRO A 240 -14.46 -7.78 -16.79
C PRO A 240 -15.64 -7.75 -15.83
N MET A 241 -15.43 -7.42 -14.56
CA MET A 241 -16.50 -7.26 -13.57
C MET A 241 -17.37 -6.01 -13.79
N GLY A 242 -17.01 -5.11 -14.73
CA GLY A 242 -17.80 -3.93 -15.13
C GLY A 242 -17.88 -2.82 -14.08
N ARG A 243 -17.09 -2.88 -13.00
CA ARG A 243 -17.08 -1.87 -11.93
C ARG A 243 -15.70 -1.68 -11.33
N MET A 244 -15.48 -0.57 -10.67
CA MET A 244 -14.38 -0.38 -9.76
C MET A 244 -14.63 -1.10 -8.43
N ALA A 245 -13.59 -1.32 -7.64
CA ALA A 245 -13.72 -1.91 -6.31
C ALA A 245 -14.32 -0.91 -5.31
N GLU A 246 -15.06 -1.42 -4.33
CA GLU A 246 -15.45 -0.70 -3.13
C GLU A 246 -14.25 -0.56 -2.18
N LEU A 247 -14.34 0.39 -1.25
CA LEU A 247 -13.24 0.73 -0.35
C LEU A 247 -12.73 -0.43 0.50
N ASP A 248 -13.61 -1.32 0.93
CA ASP A 248 -13.34 -2.40 1.88
C ASP A 248 -13.07 -3.77 1.23
N GLU A 249 -13.21 -3.89 -0.09
CA GLU A 249 -13.07 -5.19 -0.79
C GLU A 249 -11.69 -5.83 -0.67
N TYR A 250 -10.67 -5.05 -0.32
CA TYR A 250 -9.31 -5.57 -0.11
C TYR A 250 -9.01 -6.04 1.32
N ARG A 251 -9.91 -5.77 2.29
CA ARG A 251 -9.67 -6.12 3.71
C ARG A 251 -9.40 -7.60 3.92
N ALA A 252 -10.24 -8.47 3.34
CA ALA A 252 -10.10 -9.92 3.50
C ALA A 252 -8.75 -10.44 2.93
N ALA A 253 -8.28 -9.87 1.82
CA ALA A 253 -6.99 -10.22 1.26
C ALA A 253 -5.82 -9.75 2.13
N VAL A 254 -5.91 -8.57 2.75
CA VAL A 254 -4.92 -8.10 3.71
C VAL A 254 -4.87 -9.00 4.94
N GLN A 255 -6.02 -9.38 5.50
CA GLN A 255 -6.10 -10.36 6.60
C GLN A 255 -5.49 -11.70 6.21
N PHE A 256 -5.81 -12.22 5.02
CA PHE A 256 -5.23 -13.46 4.49
C PHE A 256 -3.71 -13.39 4.40
N LEU A 257 -3.17 -12.38 3.72
CA LEU A 257 -1.73 -12.25 3.47
C LEU A 257 -0.93 -11.99 4.73
N CYS A 258 -1.52 -11.33 5.74
CA CYS A 258 -0.87 -10.98 6.99
C CYS A 258 -0.99 -12.06 8.10
N SER A 259 -1.86 -13.07 7.90
CA SER A 259 -2.16 -14.10 8.91
C SER A 259 -1.55 -15.46 8.57
N ASP A 260 -1.75 -16.45 9.45
CA ASP A 260 -1.32 -17.83 9.24
C ASP A 260 -2.18 -18.58 8.21
N ALA A 261 -3.27 -17.96 7.72
CA ALA A 261 -4.04 -18.49 6.60
C ALA A 261 -3.21 -18.58 5.30
N SER A 262 -2.17 -17.75 5.17
CA SER A 262 -1.20 -17.77 4.08
C SER A 262 0.21 -18.28 4.50
N SER A 263 0.29 -19.15 5.50
CA SER A 263 1.57 -19.61 6.07
C SER A 263 2.51 -20.29 5.06
N TYR A 264 1.97 -20.87 3.98
CA TYR A 264 2.77 -21.50 2.92
C TYR A 264 2.88 -20.62 1.67
N MET A 265 2.76 -19.27 1.84
CA MET A 265 2.79 -18.31 0.74
C MET A 265 3.84 -17.22 1.01
N THR A 266 4.84 -17.15 0.14
CA THR A 266 5.86 -16.09 0.13
C THR A 266 6.27 -15.79 -1.31
N GLY A 267 6.69 -14.55 -1.59
CA GLY A 267 7.12 -14.09 -2.91
C GLY A 267 5.98 -13.89 -3.93
N GLN A 268 4.73 -13.99 -3.51
CA GLN A 268 3.58 -13.91 -4.40
C GLN A 268 3.03 -12.49 -4.50
N ASN A 269 2.41 -12.21 -5.65
CA ASN A 269 1.62 -11.01 -5.89
C ASN A 269 0.16 -11.41 -6.11
N LEU A 270 -0.71 -11.08 -5.14
CA LEU A 270 -2.14 -11.33 -5.25
C LEU A 270 -2.80 -10.18 -6.03
N VAL A 271 -3.23 -10.46 -7.26
CA VAL A 271 -3.92 -9.47 -8.10
C VAL A 271 -5.40 -9.50 -7.79
N MET A 272 -5.98 -8.33 -7.48
CA MET A 272 -7.41 -8.13 -7.24
C MET A 272 -7.88 -6.88 -7.99
N ASP A 273 -8.19 -7.03 -9.26
CA ASP A 273 -8.45 -5.94 -10.20
C ASP A 273 -9.74 -6.08 -11.02
N GLY A 274 -10.64 -6.97 -10.58
CA GLY A 274 -11.89 -7.27 -11.30
C GLY A 274 -11.67 -7.97 -12.64
N GLY A 275 -10.49 -8.56 -12.84
CA GLY A 275 -10.11 -9.25 -14.07
C GLY A 275 -9.42 -8.35 -15.11
N ARG A 276 -9.12 -7.08 -14.81
CA ARG A 276 -8.55 -6.13 -15.76
C ARG A 276 -7.24 -6.61 -16.39
N SER A 277 -6.42 -7.36 -15.68
CA SER A 277 -5.09 -7.80 -16.13
C SER A 277 -5.10 -9.14 -16.86
N VAL A 278 -6.24 -9.77 -17.11
CA VAL A 278 -6.30 -11.12 -17.71
C VAL A 278 -6.72 -11.15 -19.18
N TRP A 279 -6.97 -10.01 -19.81
CA TRP A 279 -7.31 -9.91 -21.25
C TRP A 279 -6.54 -8.81 -21.98
#